data_95d33b7d2e77304fee9e3b7d48e41405
#
_entry.id   95d33b7d2e77304fee9e3b7d48e41405
#
_cell.length_a   1.000
_cell.length_b   1.000
_cell.length_c   1.000
_cell.angle_alpha   90.00
_cell.angle_beta   90.00
_cell.angle_gamma   90.00
#
_symmetry.space_group_name_H-M   'P 1'
#
loop_
_entity.id
_entity.type
_entity.pdbx_description
1 polymer ?
#
loop_
_entity_poly.entity_id
_entity_poly.type
_entity_poly.pdbx_seq_one_letter_code
_entity_poly.pdbx_strand_id
1 'polypeptide(L)'
;GALISWLAAYLAYRARPDEIESLGTSSPLAEYRPLIRRNMRPFLVGIPLFVGVITGMIVQANWRSVLLFLNGSNFGVHDPQFDKDLGFYAFNLPFLQMLVSTFSVLLILAFVINGVGHYLLGSITTGNPRVGEKASISTNARRQLAVIAGVWMLLKAVGYWFDRYGLLTRSHETFTGASYTDINAVLPAQIVLLVISIFVAAMFFITIVLRDLRIPALAVALMVGSSLTVGLAWPAMLEQFSVNPNRAEKEREYIARNI
;
A
#
# COMPACT_ATOMS: atom_id res chain seq x y z
N GLY A 1 12.97 6.48 4.85
CA GLY A 1 11.98 6.40 5.94
C GLY A 1 11.86 7.73 6.68
N ALA A 2 12.95 8.21 7.29
CA ALA A 2 12.95 9.42 8.12
C ALA A 2 12.39 10.66 7.41
N LEU A 3 12.74 10.92 6.16
CA LEU A 3 12.25 12.08 5.41
C LEU A 3 10.74 12.03 5.16
N ILE A 4 10.22 10.85 4.79
CA ILE A 4 8.78 10.68 4.49
C ILE A 4 7.94 10.87 5.77
N SER A 5 8.36 10.25 6.87
CA SER A 5 7.67 10.37 8.15
C SER A 5 7.79 11.78 8.75
N TRP A 6 8.96 12.43 8.60
CA TRP A 6 9.13 13.83 8.98
C TRP A 6 8.21 14.76 8.19
N LEU A 7 8.16 14.58 6.87
CA LEU A 7 7.31 15.38 6.00
C LEU A 7 5.83 15.21 6.37
N ALA A 8 5.38 13.97 6.63
CA ALA A 8 4.02 13.68 7.06
C ALA A 8 3.65 14.38 8.38
N ALA A 9 4.54 14.29 9.38
CA ALA A 9 4.35 14.94 10.68
C ALA A 9 4.40 16.48 10.56
N TYR A 10 5.36 17.00 9.79
CA TYR A 10 5.52 18.44 9.55
C TYR A 10 4.33 19.06 8.82
N LEU A 11 3.81 18.39 7.79
CA LEU A 11 2.64 18.86 7.06
C LEU A 11 1.39 18.91 7.94
N ALA A 12 1.19 17.90 8.79
CA ALA A 12 0.10 17.91 9.78
C ALA A 12 0.26 19.07 10.78
N TYR A 13 1.48 19.31 11.27
CA TYR A 13 1.76 20.42 12.18
C TYR A 13 1.55 21.78 11.54
N ARG A 14 2.00 21.98 10.29
CA ARG A 14 1.83 23.25 9.55
C ARG A 14 0.37 23.55 9.23
N ALA A 15 -0.43 22.54 8.99
CA ALA A 15 -1.85 22.66 8.65
C ALA A 15 -2.79 22.69 9.87
N ARG A 16 -2.25 22.90 11.09
CA ARG A 16 -3.04 22.97 12.31
C ARG A 16 -4.03 24.15 12.27
N PRO A 17 -5.24 24.01 12.82
CA PRO A 17 -6.20 25.11 12.95
C PRO A 17 -5.69 26.13 14.00
N ASP A 18 -6.17 27.37 13.88
CA ASP A 18 -5.88 28.44 14.84
C ASP A 18 -6.44 28.10 16.23
N GLU A 19 -5.88 28.72 17.28
CA GLU A 19 -6.26 28.42 18.68
C GLU A 19 -7.74 28.63 18.95
N ILE A 20 -8.33 29.69 18.36
CA ILE A 20 -9.74 30.05 18.54
C ILE A 20 -10.68 28.96 17.97
N GLU A 21 -10.34 28.39 16.83
CA GLU A 21 -11.14 27.35 16.16
C GLU A 21 -11.06 26.00 16.91
N SER A 22 -9.98 25.76 17.65
CA SER A 22 -9.75 24.51 18.38
C SER A 22 -10.37 24.48 19.79
N LEU A 23 -10.71 25.63 20.36
CA LEU A 23 -11.29 25.76 21.71
C LEU A 23 -12.79 25.42 21.74
N GLY A 24 -13.47 25.49 20.59
CA GLY A 24 -14.90 25.19 20.47
C GLY A 24 -15.28 23.72 20.30
N THR A 25 -14.32 22.80 20.32
CA THR A 25 -14.60 21.38 20.08
C THR A 25 -14.66 20.59 21.40
N SER A 26 -15.74 19.86 21.63
CA SER A 26 -15.94 18.97 22.79
C SER A 26 -15.12 17.67 22.74
N SER A 27 -13.95 17.70 22.11
CA SER A 27 -13.05 16.54 22.00
C SER A 27 -12.43 16.20 23.37
N PRO A 28 -12.33 14.92 23.76
CA PRO A 28 -11.67 14.51 25.01
C PRO A 28 -10.22 14.98 25.14
N LEU A 29 -9.60 15.30 24.00
CA LEU A 29 -8.20 15.79 23.94
C LEU A 29 -8.08 17.32 23.91
N ALA A 30 -9.20 18.07 23.94
CA ALA A 30 -9.17 19.53 23.86
C ALA A 30 -8.30 20.14 24.98
N GLU A 31 -8.36 19.58 26.18
CA GLU A 31 -7.62 20.01 27.38
C GLU A 31 -6.09 19.80 27.24
N TYR A 32 -5.66 18.77 26.51
CA TYR A 32 -4.24 18.43 26.31
C TYR A 32 -3.62 19.08 25.07
N ARG A 33 -4.41 19.65 24.16
CA ARG A 33 -3.92 20.27 22.91
C ARG A 33 -2.87 21.37 23.13
N PRO A 34 -3.00 22.28 24.11
CA PRO A 34 -1.96 23.29 24.37
C PRO A 34 -0.63 22.66 24.76
N LEU A 35 -0.65 21.60 25.58
CA LEU A 35 0.55 20.88 26.01
C LEU A 35 1.21 20.16 24.85
N ILE A 36 0.41 19.49 23.98
CA ILE A 36 0.90 18.80 22.78
C ILE A 36 1.52 19.81 21.82
N ARG A 37 0.86 20.94 21.57
CA ARG A 37 1.39 22.00 20.70
C ARG A 37 2.72 22.58 21.19
N ARG A 38 2.84 22.80 22.50
CA ARG A 38 4.07 23.33 23.12
C ARG A 38 5.24 22.37 23.00
N ASN A 39 4.99 21.06 23.06
CA ASN A 39 6.01 20.00 23.08
C ASN A 39 6.06 19.19 21.78
N MET A 40 5.77 19.78 20.61
CA MET A 40 5.76 19.05 19.32
C MET A 40 7.16 18.71 18.77
N ARG A 41 8.21 19.40 19.23
CA ARG A 41 9.59 19.16 18.74
C ARG A 41 10.04 17.71 18.90
N PRO A 42 9.88 17.03 20.06
CA PRO A 42 10.26 15.62 20.20
C PRO A 42 9.46 14.69 19.27
N PHE A 43 8.20 14.98 18.96
CA PHE A 43 7.41 14.21 18.01
C PHE A 43 7.89 14.40 16.56
N LEU A 44 8.26 15.64 16.17
CA LEU A 44 8.78 15.96 14.84
C LEU A 44 10.19 15.43 14.59
N VAL A 45 10.93 15.04 15.62
CA VAL A 45 12.28 14.46 15.50
C VAL A 45 12.27 12.97 15.87
N GLY A 46 11.60 12.60 16.96
CA GLY A 46 11.62 11.24 17.51
C GLY A 46 10.95 10.22 16.61
N ILE A 47 9.75 10.55 16.09
CA ILE A 47 9.03 9.63 15.16
C ILE A 47 9.83 9.41 13.87
N PRO A 48 10.32 10.43 13.15
CA PRO A 48 11.15 10.26 11.98
C PRO A 48 12.43 9.49 12.23
N LEU A 49 13.10 9.75 13.34
CA LEU A 49 14.31 9.01 13.72
C LEU A 49 14.02 7.51 13.89
N PHE A 50 12.96 7.19 14.65
CA PHE A 50 12.53 5.81 14.91
C PHE A 50 12.18 5.08 13.59
N VAL A 51 11.35 5.70 12.74
CA VAL A 51 11.00 5.16 11.42
C VAL A 51 12.24 5.03 10.53
N GLY A 52 13.17 5.98 10.63
CA GLY A 52 14.44 5.96 9.90
C GLY A 52 15.31 4.77 10.28
N VAL A 53 15.46 4.50 11.57
CA VAL A 53 16.22 3.34 12.09
C VAL A 53 15.59 2.03 11.63
N ILE A 54 14.27 1.86 11.80
CA ILE A 54 13.57 0.64 11.34
C ILE A 54 13.74 0.44 9.83
N THR A 55 13.56 1.50 9.05
CA THR A 55 13.74 1.42 7.58
C THR A 55 15.18 1.06 7.22
N GLY A 56 16.16 1.60 7.94
CA GLY A 56 17.57 1.26 7.78
C GLY A 56 17.83 -0.23 8.02
N MET A 57 17.26 -0.80 9.08
CA MET A 57 17.36 -2.22 9.39
C MET A 57 16.73 -3.10 8.29
N ILE A 58 15.57 -2.70 7.75
CA ILE A 58 14.92 -3.42 6.64
C ILE A 58 15.79 -3.43 5.40
N VAL A 59 16.37 -2.29 5.02
CA VAL A 59 17.27 -2.20 3.86
C VAL A 59 18.54 -3.00 4.10
N GLN A 60 19.11 -2.95 5.32
CA GLN A 60 20.26 -3.75 5.68
C GLN A 60 19.96 -5.25 5.60
N ALA A 61 18.81 -5.71 6.03
CA ALA A 61 18.41 -7.12 5.92
C ALA A 61 18.31 -7.60 4.46
N ASN A 62 18.04 -6.69 3.52
CA ASN A 62 17.87 -6.98 2.09
C ASN A 62 19.09 -6.57 1.23
N TRP A 63 20.27 -6.34 1.84
CA TRP A 63 21.48 -5.91 1.12
C TRP A 63 21.84 -6.80 -0.07
N ARG A 64 21.56 -8.11 0.04
CA ARG A 64 21.80 -9.09 -1.01
C ARG A 64 21.02 -8.78 -2.29
N SER A 65 19.74 -8.42 -2.18
CA SER A 65 18.92 -8.04 -3.33
C SER A 65 19.46 -6.78 -4.02
N VAL A 66 20.01 -5.83 -3.24
CA VAL A 66 20.63 -4.62 -3.78
C VAL A 66 21.91 -4.97 -4.57
N LEU A 67 22.79 -5.80 -4.00
CA LEU A 67 24.02 -6.22 -4.68
C LEU A 67 23.73 -7.04 -5.93
N LEU A 68 22.77 -7.93 -5.89
CA LEU A 68 22.37 -8.74 -7.04
C LEU A 68 21.80 -7.85 -8.16
N PHE A 69 21.01 -6.83 -7.83
CA PHE A 69 20.53 -5.87 -8.81
C PHE A 69 21.65 -5.07 -9.47
N LEU A 70 22.63 -4.59 -8.69
CA LEU A 70 23.76 -3.81 -9.19
C LEU A 70 24.76 -4.61 -10.05
N ASN A 71 24.85 -5.92 -9.80
CA ASN A 71 25.77 -6.83 -10.49
C ASN A 71 25.04 -7.88 -11.33
N GLY A 72 23.78 -7.64 -11.66
CA GLY A 72 22.97 -8.54 -12.47
C GLY A 72 23.49 -8.67 -13.89
N SER A 73 23.38 -9.87 -14.45
CA SER A 73 23.71 -10.18 -15.84
C SER A 73 22.56 -10.89 -16.52
N ASN A 74 22.50 -10.78 -17.84
CA ASN A 74 21.53 -11.53 -18.63
C ASN A 74 22.03 -12.96 -18.80
N PHE A 75 21.11 -13.93 -18.71
CA PHE A 75 21.42 -15.34 -18.95
C PHE A 75 21.28 -15.73 -20.43
N GLY A 76 20.65 -14.88 -21.26
CA GLY A 76 20.38 -15.16 -22.68
C GLY A 76 19.29 -16.21 -22.89
N VAL A 77 18.58 -16.60 -21.83
CA VAL A 77 17.44 -17.51 -21.87
C VAL A 77 16.18 -16.76 -21.44
N HIS A 78 15.14 -16.85 -22.23
CA HIS A 78 13.88 -16.15 -22.00
C HIS A 78 12.80 -17.11 -21.49
N ASP A 79 11.96 -16.62 -20.57
CA ASP A 79 10.80 -17.38 -20.13
C ASP A 79 9.70 -17.44 -21.22
N PRO A 80 8.98 -18.56 -21.32
CA PRO A 80 7.97 -18.74 -22.37
C PRO A 80 6.67 -17.97 -22.14
N GLN A 81 6.45 -17.40 -20.93
CA GLN A 81 5.17 -16.75 -20.56
C GLN A 81 5.20 -15.24 -20.81
N PHE A 82 6.31 -14.56 -20.48
CA PHE A 82 6.44 -13.10 -20.56
C PHE A 82 7.59 -12.66 -21.47
N ASP A 83 8.33 -13.59 -22.04
CA ASP A 83 9.50 -13.35 -22.91
C ASP A 83 10.55 -12.43 -22.25
N LYS A 84 10.79 -12.65 -20.93
CA LYS A 84 11.79 -11.95 -20.16
C LYS A 84 13.00 -12.84 -19.93
N ASP A 85 14.22 -12.26 -19.99
CA ASP A 85 15.44 -12.95 -19.62
C ASP A 85 15.36 -13.46 -18.18
N LEU A 86 15.85 -14.66 -17.91
CA LEU A 86 15.84 -15.27 -16.58
C LEU A 86 16.63 -14.43 -15.55
N GLY A 87 17.62 -13.65 -15.99
CA GLY A 87 18.33 -12.68 -15.15
C GLY A 87 17.43 -11.61 -14.57
N PHE A 88 16.35 -11.22 -15.28
CA PHE A 88 15.36 -10.30 -14.72
C PHE A 88 14.70 -10.86 -13.45
N TYR A 89 14.32 -12.14 -13.45
CA TYR A 89 13.70 -12.78 -12.29
C TYR A 89 14.67 -12.99 -11.13
N ALA A 90 15.93 -13.28 -11.44
CA ALA A 90 16.96 -13.53 -10.44
C ALA A 90 17.50 -12.25 -9.77
N PHE A 91 17.64 -11.16 -10.54
CA PHE A 91 18.37 -9.97 -10.11
C PHE A 91 17.48 -8.74 -9.96
N ASN A 92 16.60 -8.46 -10.95
CA ASN A 92 15.87 -7.21 -11.00
C ASN A 92 14.54 -7.28 -10.21
N LEU A 93 13.78 -8.35 -10.43
CA LEU A 93 12.44 -8.48 -9.85
C LEU A 93 12.43 -8.45 -8.32
N PRO A 94 13.31 -9.20 -7.58
CA PRO A 94 13.34 -9.16 -6.12
C PRO A 94 13.64 -7.77 -5.56
N PHE A 95 14.55 -7.03 -6.21
CA PHE A 95 14.87 -5.67 -5.82
C PHE A 95 13.70 -4.71 -6.04
N LEU A 96 13.02 -4.77 -7.20
CA LEU A 96 11.87 -3.94 -7.52
C LEU A 96 10.68 -4.21 -6.57
N GLN A 97 10.41 -5.47 -6.26
CA GLN A 97 9.38 -5.86 -5.30
C GLN A 97 9.74 -5.38 -3.88
N MET A 98 11.01 -5.47 -3.47
CA MET A 98 11.49 -4.92 -2.20
C MET A 98 11.27 -3.41 -2.12
N LEU A 99 11.58 -2.66 -3.20
CA LEU A 99 11.35 -1.21 -3.24
C LEU A 99 9.86 -0.89 -3.09
N VAL A 100 9.00 -1.52 -3.90
CA VAL A 100 7.54 -1.30 -3.84
C VAL A 100 6.98 -1.62 -2.45
N SER A 101 7.40 -2.73 -1.86
CA SER A 101 7.00 -3.14 -0.51
C SER A 101 7.45 -2.12 0.54
N THR A 102 8.72 -1.71 0.50
CA THR A 102 9.28 -0.73 1.45
C THR A 102 8.56 0.61 1.34
N PHE A 103 8.36 1.14 0.13
CA PHE A 103 7.63 2.39 -0.05
C PHE A 103 6.15 2.28 0.34
N SER A 104 5.51 1.12 0.12
CA SER A 104 4.14 0.86 0.57
C SER A 104 4.01 0.98 2.09
N VAL A 105 4.92 0.34 2.84
CA VAL A 105 4.95 0.43 4.30
C VAL A 105 5.18 1.88 4.76
N LEU A 106 6.11 2.59 4.12
CA LEU A 106 6.40 3.99 4.45
C LEU A 106 5.21 4.91 4.19
N LEU A 107 4.46 4.71 3.11
CA LEU A 107 3.26 5.50 2.82
C LEU A 107 2.12 5.20 3.80
N ILE A 108 1.95 3.93 4.22
CA ILE A 108 1.00 3.58 5.28
C ILE A 108 1.38 4.27 6.59
N LEU A 109 2.66 4.20 6.98
CA LEU A 109 3.15 4.89 8.19
C LEU A 109 2.96 6.41 8.07
N ALA A 110 3.25 7.00 6.92
CA ALA A 110 3.02 8.42 6.67
C ALA A 110 1.53 8.79 6.79
N PHE A 111 0.64 7.94 6.28
CA PHE A 111 -0.81 8.14 6.41
C PHE A 111 -1.25 8.11 7.88
N VAL A 112 -0.77 7.13 8.65
CA VAL A 112 -1.07 7.01 10.08
C VAL A 112 -0.50 8.20 10.87
N ILE A 113 0.76 8.55 10.66
CA ILE A 113 1.42 9.68 11.34
C ILE A 113 0.69 10.99 11.04
N ASN A 114 0.35 11.22 9.76
CA ASN A 114 -0.37 12.42 9.34
C ASN A 114 -1.80 12.45 9.92
N GLY A 115 -2.52 11.33 9.88
CA GLY A 115 -3.88 11.21 10.44
C GLY A 115 -3.91 11.42 11.95
N VAL A 116 -3.00 10.76 12.69
CA VAL A 116 -2.85 10.95 14.14
C VAL A 116 -2.44 12.38 14.47
N GLY A 117 -1.50 12.95 13.70
CA GLY A 117 -1.09 14.35 13.86
C GLY A 117 -2.28 15.31 13.71
N HIS A 118 -3.10 15.15 12.67
CA HIS A 118 -4.30 15.97 12.47
C HIS A 118 -5.35 15.76 13.57
N TYR A 119 -5.51 14.54 14.07
CA TYR A 119 -6.41 14.26 15.18
C TYR A 119 -5.96 14.94 16.47
N LEU A 120 -4.69 14.80 16.85
CA LEU A 120 -4.12 15.42 18.04
C LEU A 120 -4.15 16.95 17.98
N LEU A 121 -3.93 17.53 16.80
CA LEU A 121 -3.93 18.98 16.59
C LEU A 121 -5.33 19.59 16.41
N GLY A 122 -6.39 18.75 16.36
CA GLY A 122 -7.78 19.19 16.26
C GLY A 122 -8.27 19.47 14.85
N SER A 123 -7.51 19.12 13.82
CA SER A 123 -7.95 19.19 12.41
C SER A 123 -8.95 18.10 12.03
N ILE A 124 -9.00 17.04 12.82
CA ILE A 124 -9.98 15.95 12.72
C ILE A 124 -10.69 15.85 14.07
N THR A 125 -12.03 15.92 14.05
CA THR A 125 -12.87 15.78 15.25
C THR A 125 -13.87 14.66 15.05
N THR A 126 -14.03 13.81 16.05
CA THR A 126 -14.97 12.68 15.99
C THR A 126 -16.42 13.11 16.24
N GLY A 127 -16.63 14.37 16.66
CA GLY A 127 -17.95 14.87 17.07
C GLY A 127 -18.44 14.21 18.38
N ASN A 128 -19.40 14.83 19.04
CA ASN A 128 -20.08 14.27 20.19
C ASN A 128 -21.58 14.19 19.92
N PRO A 129 -22.15 12.98 19.66
CA PRO A 129 -23.57 12.84 19.38
C PRO A 129 -24.48 13.33 20.51
N ARG A 130 -23.97 13.32 21.76
CA ARG A 130 -24.74 13.79 22.93
C ARG A 130 -24.95 15.31 22.97
N VAL A 131 -24.09 16.06 22.27
CA VAL A 131 -24.13 17.53 22.18
C VAL A 131 -24.54 17.98 20.78
N GLY A 132 -24.88 17.04 19.88
CA GLY A 132 -25.27 17.35 18.50
C GLY A 132 -24.11 17.72 17.56
N GLU A 133 -22.86 17.58 18.01
CA GLU A 133 -21.69 17.85 17.17
C GLU A 133 -21.42 16.74 16.17
N LYS A 134 -21.26 17.12 14.91
CA LYS A 134 -20.90 16.20 13.83
C LYS A 134 -19.37 16.04 13.74
N ALA A 135 -18.93 14.84 13.35
CA ALA A 135 -17.55 14.62 12.98
C ALA A 135 -17.14 15.57 11.83
N SER A 136 -15.97 16.19 11.95
CA SER A 136 -15.47 17.10 10.94
C SER A 136 -14.00 16.84 10.60
N ILE A 137 -13.62 17.10 9.35
CA ILE A 137 -12.25 16.99 8.87
C ILE A 137 -11.90 18.30 8.15
N SER A 138 -10.83 18.94 8.58
CA SER A 138 -10.37 20.17 7.94
C SER A 138 -9.99 19.92 6.47
N THR A 139 -10.10 20.96 5.63
CA THR A 139 -9.74 20.86 4.20
C THR A 139 -8.31 20.41 3.99
N ASN A 140 -7.37 20.89 4.83
CA ASN A 140 -5.96 20.53 4.72
C ASN A 140 -5.70 19.08 5.12
N ALA A 141 -6.31 18.60 6.22
CA ALA A 141 -6.22 17.20 6.64
C ALA A 141 -6.73 16.26 5.55
N ARG A 142 -7.91 16.56 5.01
CA ARG A 142 -8.51 15.77 3.92
C ARG A 142 -7.61 15.72 2.69
N ARG A 143 -7.07 16.87 2.25
CA ARG A 143 -6.18 16.93 1.07
C ARG A 143 -4.92 16.10 1.28
N GLN A 144 -4.27 16.23 2.43
CA GLN A 144 -3.03 15.51 2.72
C GLN A 144 -3.27 14.01 2.79
N LEU A 145 -4.29 13.56 3.50
CA LEU A 145 -4.65 12.15 3.59
C LEU A 145 -5.05 11.56 2.23
N ALA A 146 -5.82 12.32 1.43
CA ALA A 146 -6.20 11.89 0.09
C ALA A 146 -4.98 11.75 -0.85
N VAL A 147 -4.01 12.68 -0.79
CA VAL A 147 -2.77 12.58 -1.58
C VAL A 147 -1.98 11.34 -1.18
N ILE A 148 -1.75 11.13 0.12
CA ILE A 148 -0.98 9.97 0.59
C ILE A 148 -1.67 8.66 0.18
N ALA A 149 -2.99 8.55 0.38
CA ALA A 149 -3.76 7.37 -0.01
C ALA A 149 -3.76 7.14 -1.53
N GLY A 150 -3.93 8.21 -2.33
CA GLY A 150 -3.88 8.14 -3.79
C GLY A 150 -2.52 7.67 -4.30
N VAL A 151 -1.41 8.22 -3.77
CA VAL A 151 -0.05 7.79 -4.11
C VAL A 151 0.17 6.34 -3.70
N TRP A 152 -0.32 5.92 -2.53
CA TRP A 152 -0.23 4.52 -2.09
C TRP A 152 -0.98 3.57 -3.04
N MET A 153 -2.17 3.96 -3.53
CA MET A 153 -2.92 3.17 -4.51
C MET A 153 -2.20 3.07 -5.86
N LEU A 154 -1.54 4.14 -6.33
CA LEU A 154 -0.69 4.05 -7.52
C LEU A 154 0.49 3.11 -7.31
N LEU A 155 1.11 3.14 -6.12
CA LEU A 155 2.18 2.22 -5.79
C LEU A 155 1.69 0.76 -5.71
N LYS A 156 0.46 0.53 -5.25
CA LYS A 156 -0.19 -0.79 -5.29
C LYS A 156 -0.39 -1.28 -6.72
N ALA A 157 -0.78 -0.39 -7.65
CA ALA A 157 -0.87 -0.74 -9.07
C ALA A 157 0.49 -1.19 -9.63
N VAL A 158 1.58 -0.48 -9.29
CA VAL A 158 2.96 -0.89 -9.63
C VAL A 158 3.31 -2.24 -9.00
N GLY A 159 2.87 -2.48 -7.75
CA GLY A 159 3.03 -3.77 -7.09
C GLY A 159 2.39 -4.91 -7.88
N TYR A 160 1.11 -4.79 -8.23
CA TYR A 160 0.41 -5.80 -9.04
C TYR A 160 1.07 -6.02 -10.41
N TRP A 161 1.66 -4.98 -11.00
CA TRP A 161 2.42 -5.12 -12.23
C TRP A 161 3.67 -5.99 -12.07
N PHE A 162 4.40 -5.89 -10.96
CA PHE A 162 5.57 -6.74 -10.70
C PHE A 162 5.18 -8.11 -10.15
N ASP A 163 4.13 -8.21 -9.36
CA ASP A 163 3.68 -9.46 -8.75
C ASP A 163 3.28 -10.51 -9.79
N ARG A 164 2.78 -10.09 -10.97
CA ARG A 164 2.50 -10.99 -12.09
C ARG A 164 3.73 -11.77 -12.58
N TYR A 165 4.90 -11.13 -12.58
CA TYR A 165 6.16 -11.81 -12.91
C TYR A 165 6.59 -12.76 -11.80
N GLY A 166 6.30 -12.43 -10.55
CA GLY A 166 6.60 -13.26 -9.39
C GLY A 166 5.87 -14.62 -9.39
N LEU A 167 4.81 -14.79 -10.22
CA LEU A 167 4.12 -16.07 -10.34
C LEU A 167 5.04 -17.18 -10.87
N LEU A 168 5.97 -16.85 -11.76
CA LEU A 168 6.92 -17.82 -12.32
C LEU A 168 7.97 -18.31 -11.33
N THR A 169 8.20 -17.57 -10.26
CA THR A 169 9.15 -17.93 -9.19
C THR A 169 8.48 -18.47 -7.93
N ARG A 170 7.15 -18.66 -7.97
CA ARG A 170 6.39 -19.16 -6.83
C ARG A 170 6.70 -20.63 -6.58
N SER A 171 6.92 -20.97 -5.31
CA SER A 171 7.10 -22.36 -4.88
C SER A 171 5.78 -22.98 -4.49
N HIS A 172 5.44 -24.10 -5.10
CA HIS A 172 4.32 -24.97 -4.76
C HIS A 172 4.85 -26.24 -4.06
N GLU A 173 3.96 -27.04 -3.51
CA GLU A 173 4.35 -28.26 -2.80
C GLU A 173 5.11 -29.27 -3.69
N THR A 174 4.80 -29.32 -4.96
CA THR A 174 5.31 -30.32 -5.92
C THR A 174 6.30 -29.76 -6.93
N PHE A 175 6.31 -28.45 -7.19
CA PHE A 175 7.19 -27.82 -8.17
C PHE A 175 7.37 -26.34 -7.90
N THR A 176 8.38 -25.72 -8.51
CA THR A 176 8.58 -24.26 -8.51
C THR A 176 8.21 -23.73 -9.89
N GLY A 177 7.39 -22.68 -9.94
CA GLY A 177 6.91 -22.08 -11.17
C GLY A 177 5.41 -21.75 -11.11
N ALA A 178 4.86 -21.22 -12.19
CA ALA A 178 3.44 -20.89 -12.25
C ALA A 178 2.56 -22.13 -12.46
N SER A 179 1.55 -22.29 -11.61
CA SER A 179 0.52 -23.32 -11.71
C SER A 179 -0.57 -22.96 -12.73
N TYR A 180 -1.46 -23.89 -13.02
CA TYR A 180 -2.67 -23.62 -13.81
C TYR A 180 -3.50 -22.48 -13.19
N THR A 181 -3.70 -22.51 -11.88
CA THR A 181 -4.44 -21.46 -11.15
C THR A 181 -3.72 -20.12 -11.24
N ASP A 182 -2.39 -20.09 -11.16
CA ASP A 182 -1.62 -18.85 -11.25
C ASP A 182 -1.83 -18.15 -12.59
N ILE A 183 -1.81 -18.89 -13.69
CA ILE A 183 -1.95 -18.31 -15.04
C ILE A 183 -3.41 -17.98 -15.38
N ASN A 184 -4.37 -18.83 -14.99
CA ASN A 184 -5.75 -18.68 -15.42
C ASN A 184 -6.66 -17.92 -14.45
N ALA A 185 -6.22 -17.74 -13.19
CA ALA A 185 -6.98 -16.95 -12.21
C ALA A 185 -6.15 -15.82 -11.59
N VAL A 186 -4.96 -16.09 -11.02
CA VAL A 186 -4.20 -15.08 -10.29
C VAL A 186 -3.67 -13.99 -11.21
N LEU A 187 -3.13 -14.35 -12.37
CA LEU A 187 -2.62 -13.40 -13.37
C LEU A 187 -3.71 -12.42 -13.86
N PRO A 188 -4.87 -12.86 -14.36
CA PRO A 188 -5.94 -11.94 -14.73
C PRO A 188 -6.47 -11.15 -13.51
N ALA A 189 -6.54 -11.76 -12.31
CA ALA A 189 -6.93 -11.05 -11.11
C ALA A 189 -5.98 -9.89 -10.79
N GLN A 190 -4.67 -10.09 -10.93
CA GLN A 190 -3.67 -9.02 -10.71
C GLN A 190 -3.84 -7.87 -11.71
N ILE A 191 -4.15 -8.16 -12.97
CA ILE A 191 -4.40 -7.13 -13.99
C ILE A 191 -5.66 -6.32 -13.65
N VAL A 192 -6.74 -7.00 -13.24
CA VAL A 192 -7.98 -6.34 -12.82
C VAL A 192 -7.74 -5.47 -11.59
N LEU A 193 -7.04 -5.97 -10.57
CA LEU A 193 -6.71 -5.23 -9.35
C LEU A 193 -5.78 -4.03 -9.63
N LEU A 194 -4.87 -4.15 -10.61
CA LEU A 194 -4.05 -3.04 -11.08
C LEU A 194 -4.93 -1.89 -11.62
N VAL A 195 -5.87 -2.21 -12.52
CA VAL A 195 -6.78 -1.21 -13.12
C VAL A 195 -7.66 -0.59 -12.04
N ILE A 196 -8.21 -1.40 -11.14
CA ILE A 196 -9.01 -0.91 -10.00
C ILE A 196 -8.18 -0.01 -9.09
N SER A 197 -6.92 -0.34 -8.81
CA SER A 197 -6.03 0.49 -7.98
C SER A 197 -5.79 1.87 -8.60
N ILE A 198 -5.63 1.96 -9.92
CA ILE A 198 -5.51 3.24 -10.63
C ILE A 198 -6.81 4.04 -10.52
N PHE A 199 -7.96 3.39 -10.70
CA PHE A 199 -9.26 4.04 -10.58
C PHE A 199 -9.50 4.55 -9.15
N VAL A 200 -9.19 3.75 -8.14
CA VAL A 200 -9.28 4.12 -6.72
C VAL A 200 -8.33 5.28 -6.40
N ALA A 201 -7.12 5.30 -6.96
CA ALA A 201 -6.20 6.44 -6.81
C ALA A 201 -6.82 7.72 -7.38
N ALA A 202 -7.44 7.65 -8.56
CA ALA A 202 -8.15 8.79 -9.14
C ALA A 202 -9.30 9.29 -8.23
N MET A 203 -10.07 8.39 -7.62
CA MET A 203 -11.10 8.75 -6.65
C MET A 203 -10.54 9.50 -5.44
N PHE A 204 -9.38 9.08 -4.90
CA PHE A 204 -8.71 9.81 -3.83
C PHE A 204 -8.27 11.21 -4.27
N PHE A 205 -7.69 11.34 -5.48
CA PHE A 205 -7.30 12.66 -5.99
C PHE A 205 -8.51 13.57 -6.28
N ILE A 206 -9.60 13.05 -6.77
CA ILE A 206 -10.86 13.80 -6.95
C ILE A 206 -11.37 14.34 -5.61
N THR A 207 -11.18 13.63 -4.51
CA THR A 207 -11.57 14.09 -3.16
C THR A 207 -10.83 15.38 -2.74
N ILE A 208 -9.70 15.71 -3.36
CA ILE A 208 -8.97 16.98 -3.12
C ILE A 208 -9.84 18.17 -3.56
N VAL A 209 -10.58 18.02 -4.65
CA VAL A 209 -11.44 19.06 -5.24
C VAL A 209 -12.85 18.97 -4.68
N LEU A 210 -13.45 17.79 -4.74
CA LEU A 210 -14.81 17.53 -4.25
C LEU A 210 -14.77 17.32 -2.74
N ARG A 211 -15.53 18.15 -2.00
CA ARG A 211 -15.55 18.13 -0.53
C ARG A 211 -16.45 17.02 0.05
N ASP A 212 -16.59 15.89 -0.65
CA ASP A 212 -17.46 14.79 -0.24
C ASP A 212 -16.64 13.62 0.32
N LEU A 213 -16.90 13.23 1.57
CA LEU A 213 -16.28 12.10 2.25
C LEU A 213 -16.81 10.74 1.78
N ARG A 214 -17.89 10.72 1.00
CA ARG A 214 -18.46 9.48 0.44
C ARG A 214 -17.51 8.89 -0.62
N ILE A 215 -16.81 9.75 -1.38
CA ILE A 215 -15.89 9.32 -2.43
C ILE A 215 -14.75 8.46 -1.88
N PRO A 216 -13.97 8.88 -0.86
CA PRO A 216 -12.92 8.04 -0.30
C PRO A 216 -13.48 6.77 0.39
N ALA A 217 -14.67 6.84 0.99
CA ALA A 217 -15.31 5.65 1.56
C ALA A 217 -15.65 4.62 0.47
N LEU A 218 -16.23 5.06 -0.66
CA LEU A 218 -16.49 4.21 -1.81
C LEU A 218 -15.20 3.66 -2.43
N ALA A 219 -14.14 4.47 -2.50
CA ALA A 219 -12.83 4.05 -2.99
C ALA A 219 -12.26 2.89 -2.14
N VAL A 220 -12.31 3.01 -0.82
CA VAL A 220 -11.87 1.94 0.11
C VAL A 220 -12.75 0.71 -0.04
N ALA A 221 -14.07 0.87 -0.06
CA ALA A 221 -15.01 -0.24 -0.22
C ALA A 221 -14.78 -1.00 -1.55
N LEU A 222 -14.57 -0.27 -2.64
CA LEU A 222 -14.26 -0.85 -3.94
C LEU A 222 -12.95 -1.65 -3.90
N MET A 223 -11.89 -1.09 -3.32
CA MET A 223 -10.59 -1.77 -3.24
C MET A 223 -10.66 -3.02 -2.38
N VAL A 224 -11.27 -2.95 -1.20
CA VAL A 224 -11.43 -4.09 -0.30
C VAL A 224 -12.31 -5.16 -0.93
N GLY A 225 -13.48 -4.77 -1.46
CA GLY A 225 -14.40 -5.68 -2.13
C GLY A 225 -13.75 -6.40 -3.30
N SER A 226 -13.03 -5.68 -4.16
CA SER A 226 -12.32 -6.27 -5.30
C SER A 226 -11.18 -7.20 -4.87
N SER A 227 -10.42 -6.83 -3.84
CA SER A 227 -9.35 -7.68 -3.32
C SER A 227 -9.89 -9.00 -2.76
N LEU A 228 -11.04 -8.97 -2.07
CA LEU A 228 -11.67 -10.17 -1.54
C LEU A 228 -12.29 -11.05 -2.64
N THR A 229 -12.99 -10.45 -3.60
CA THR A 229 -13.69 -11.20 -4.65
C THR A 229 -12.74 -11.68 -5.75
N VAL A 230 -12.03 -10.76 -6.39
CA VAL A 230 -11.17 -11.05 -7.53
C VAL A 230 -9.79 -11.57 -7.08
N GLY A 231 -9.24 -11.02 -5.99
CA GLY A 231 -7.91 -11.37 -5.50
C GLY A 231 -7.85 -12.68 -4.71
N LEU A 232 -8.89 -13.02 -3.95
CA LEU A 232 -8.90 -14.20 -3.09
C LEU A 232 -9.95 -15.23 -3.49
N ALA A 233 -11.23 -14.83 -3.60
CA ALA A 233 -12.31 -15.79 -3.81
C ALA A 233 -12.22 -16.46 -5.20
N TRP A 234 -11.95 -15.71 -6.25
CA TRP A 234 -11.86 -16.24 -7.60
C TRP A 234 -10.77 -17.31 -7.77
N PRO A 235 -9.49 -17.08 -7.40
CA PRO A 235 -8.46 -18.12 -7.49
C PRO A 235 -8.78 -19.34 -6.62
N ALA A 236 -9.29 -19.13 -5.38
CA ALA A 236 -9.68 -20.22 -4.50
C ALA A 236 -10.81 -21.09 -5.08
N MET A 237 -11.81 -20.46 -5.69
CA MET A 237 -12.90 -21.19 -6.35
C MET A 237 -12.39 -21.99 -7.56
N LEU A 238 -11.53 -21.41 -8.41
CA LEU A 238 -10.94 -22.10 -9.53
C LEU A 238 -10.12 -23.30 -9.06
N GLU A 239 -9.29 -23.12 -8.03
CA GLU A 239 -8.50 -24.20 -7.44
C GLU A 239 -9.39 -25.33 -6.93
N GLN A 240 -10.41 -25.02 -6.12
CA GLN A 240 -11.26 -26.01 -5.47
C GLN A 240 -12.17 -26.75 -6.46
N PHE A 241 -12.79 -26.07 -7.42
CA PHE A 241 -13.81 -26.65 -8.26
C PHE A 241 -13.30 -27.11 -9.62
N SER A 242 -12.20 -26.56 -10.13
CA SER A 242 -11.68 -26.87 -11.47
C SER A 242 -10.37 -27.65 -11.44
N VAL A 243 -9.44 -27.26 -10.57
CA VAL A 243 -8.09 -27.84 -10.56
C VAL A 243 -8.04 -29.11 -9.70
N ASN A 244 -8.48 -29.05 -8.46
CA ASN A 244 -8.39 -30.19 -7.53
C ASN A 244 -9.03 -31.49 -8.03
N PRO A 245 -10.21 -31.48 -8.71
CA PRO A 245 -10.79 -32.70 -9.27
C PRO A 245 -9.97 -33.34 -10.40
N ASN A 246 -9.23 -32.52 -11.19
CA ASN A 246 -8.49 -32.94 -12.39
C ASN A 246 -7.04 -32.46 -12.38
N ARG A 247 -6.39 -32.47 -11.22
CA ARG A 247 -5.09 -31.83 -11.00
C ARG A 247 -4.00 -32.34 -11.93
N ALA A 248 -3.91 -33.66 -12.10
CA ALA A 248 -2.88 -34.29 -12.94
C ALA A 248 -2.98 -33.87 -14.41
N GLU A 249 -4.17 -33.70 -14.95
CA GLU A 249 -4.40 -33.27 -16.32
C GLU A 249 -4.14 -31.76 -16.49
N LYS A 250 -4.68 -30.94 -15.60
CA LYS A 250 -4.57 -29.48 -15.66
C LYS A 250 -3.15 -28.96 -15.42
N GLU A 251 -2.42 -29.54 -14.49
CA GLU A 251 -1.06 -29.12 -14.14
C GLU A 251 0.02 -29.70 -15.06
N ARG A 252 -0.28 -30.76 -15.84
CA ARG A 252 0.72 -31.48 -16.65
C ARG A 252 1.51 -30.55 -17.59
N GLU A 253 0.85 -29.66 -18.29
CA GLU A 253 1.50 -28.73 -19.23
C GLU A 253 2.37 -27.70 -18.48
N TYR A 254 1.88 -27.20 -17.35
CA TYR A 254 2.58 -26.19 -16.54
C TYR A 254 3.80 -26.78 -15.85
N ILE A 255 3.70 -27.99 -15.31
CA ILE A 255 4.86 -28.72 -14.76
C ILE A 255 5.89 -28.97 -15.85
N ALA A 256 5.49 -29.41 -17.06
CA ALA A 256 6.41 -29.64 -18.15
C ALA A 256 7.16 -28.38 -18.61
N ARG A 257 6.54 -27.21 -18.53
CA ARG A 257 7.19 -25.91 -18.85
C ARG A 257 8.20 -25.48 -17.78
N ASN A 258 8.09 -25.97 -16.56
CA ASN A 258 8.93 -25.58 -15.43
C ASN A 258 10.08 -26.58 -15.12
N ILE A 259 10.14 -27.69 -15.81
CA ILE A 259 11.22 -28.67 -15.77
C ILE A 259 12.24 -28.37 -16.87
#